data_f1e835d04b7f24456d64d0f690acb981
#
_entry.id   f1e835d04b7f24456d64d0f690acb981
#
_cell.length_a   1.000
_cell.length_b   1.000
_cell.length_c   1.000
_cell.angle_alpha   90.00
_cell.angle_beta   90.00
_cell.angle_gamma   90.00
#
_symmetry.space_group_name_H-M   'P 1'
#
loop_
_entity.id
_entity.type
_entity.pdbx_description
1 polymer ?
#
loop_
_entity_poly.entity_id
_entity_poly.type
_entity_poly.pdbx_seq_one_letter_code
_entity_poly.pdbx_strand_id
1 'polypeptide(L)'
;LPPMLEALMGYPVATTGLVTAPSGVGTMVAMLIAGRLVGRMDVRMMLLAGFLVSAVALYQMMGYTLVLSQSDIVWPGVIQGVGLGFVFVPLSAVTFATLAPELRADGTAIFSLMRNIGSSIGISVIQAQVTRNTQVVHASLVEHMNPANAALVQNYDLSSPTTLESLNRMVTQQASMIAYVDAFKLMFIATLCVVPLLAIVRSRRRAAGEDAPHVAMD
;
A
#
# COMPACT_ATOMS: atom_id res chain seq x y z
N LEU A 1 2.09 6.16 3.64
CA LEU A 1 2.35 6.30 5.09
C LEU A 1 3.25 7.50 5.43
N PRO A 2 4.47 7.71 4.86
CA PRO A 2 5.34 8.82 5.27
C PRO A 2 4.68 10.20 5.28
N PRO A 3 3.97 10.64 4.22
CA PRO A 3 3.33 11.96 4.25
C PRO A 3 2.27 12.12 5.35
N MET A 4 1.58 11.04 5.71
CA MET A 4 0.62 11.03 6.81
C MET A 4 1.33 11.25 8.16
N LEU A 5 2.42 10.54 8.40
CA LEU A 5 3.17 10.64 9.66
C LEU A 5 3.80 12.02 9.85
N GLU A 6 4.35 12.60 8.79
CA GLU A 6 4.98 13.91 8.83
C GLU A 6 3.96 15.04 8.93
N ALA A 7 2.94 15.04 8.08
CA ALA A 7 1.99 16.13 7.98
C ALA A 7 0.94 16.13 9.11
N LEU A 8 0.47 14.94 9.57
CA LEU A 8 -0.61 14.84 10.56
C LEU A 8 -0.10 14.58 11.97
N MET A 9 0.92 13.74 12.11
CA MET A 9 1.45 13.36 13.43
C MET A 9 2.67 14.17 13.84
N GLY A 10 3.18 15.02 12.94
CA GLY A 10 4.33 15.88 13.21
C GLY A 10 5.64 15.12 13.44
N TYR A 11 5.75 13.90 12.93
CA TYR A 11 6.96 13.11 13.05
C TYR A 11 8.10 13.74 12.25
N PRO A 12 9.29 13.91 12.83
CA PRO A 12 10.49 14.26 12.08
C PRO A 12 10.76 13.21 10.99
N VAL A 13 11.32 13.64 9.85
CA VAL A 13 11.65 12.77 8.71
C VAL A 13 12.49 11.56 9.15
N ALA A 14 13.47 11.77 10.06
CA ALA A 14 14.29 10.68 10.61
C ALA A 14 13.46 9.64 11.36
N THR A 15 12.51 10.07 12.19
CA THR A 15 11.61 9.17 12.95
C THR A 15 10.66 8.45 12.02
N THR A 16 10.10 9.15 11.03
CA THR A 16 9.28 8.54 9.96
C THR A 16 10.05 7.44 9.23
N GLY A 17 11.32 7.70 8.89
CA GLY A 17 12.19 6.70 8.28
C GLY A 17 12.40 5.48 9.17
N LEU A 18 12.69 5.67 10.46
CA LEU A 18 12.88 4.58 11.42
C LEU A 18 11.62 3.73 11.62
N VAL A 19 10.45 4.35 11.69
CA VAL A 19 9.17 3.66 11.89
C VAL A 19 8.75 2.90 10.63
N THR A 20 9.12 3.38 9.45
CA THR A 20 8.79 2.73 8.17
C THR A 20 9.86 1.73 7.70
N ALA A 21 11.12 1.83 8.16
CA ALA A 21 12.20 0.93 7.79
C ALA A 21 11.91 -0.57 8.02
N PRO A 22 11.23 -0.99 9.11
CA PRO A 22 10.88 -2.40 9.31
C PRO A 22 10.04 -3.01 8.19
N SER A 23 9.24 -2.21 7.48
CA SER A 23 8.47 -2.69 6.31
C SER A 23 9.41 -3.12 5.16
N GLY A 24 10.52 -2.40 4.97
CA GLY A 24 11.57 -2.77 4.01
C GLY A 24 12.25 -4.09 4.37
N VAL A 25 12.53 -4.31 5.66
CA VAL A 25 13.07 -5.59 6.16
C VAL A 25 12.07 -6.72 5.89
N GLY A 26 10.78 -6.50 6.18
CA GLY A 26 9.70 -7.46 5.87
C GLY A 26 9.67 -7.83 4.38
N THR A 27 9.78 -6.82 3.51
CA THR A 27 9.83 -7.03 2.05
C THR A 27 11.07 -7.84 1.64
N MET A 28 12.25 -7.51 2.17
CA MET A 28 13.50 -8.21 1.86
C MET A 28 13.43 -9.69 2.26
N VAL A 29 12.99 -9.99 3.47
CA VAL A 29 12.82 -11.37 3.96
C VAL A 29 11.80 -12.12 3.11
N ALA A 30 10.68 -11.50 2.80
CA ALA A 30 9.65 -12.08 1.96
C ALA A 30 10.14 -12.36 0.53
N MET A 31 10.94 -11.47 -0.06
CA MET A 31 11.56 -11.69 -1.38
C MET A 31 12.53 -12.87 -1.38
N LEU A 32 13.32 -13.04 -0.32
CA LEU A 32 14.23 -14.18 -0.18
C LEU A 32 13.45 -15.51 -0.07
N ILE A 33 12.39 -15.52 0.72
CA ILE A 33 11.52 -16.70 0.86
C ILE A 33 10.81 -16.98 -0.47
N ALA A 34 10.19 -15.98 -1.07
CA ALA A 34 9.48 -16.11 -2.34
C ALA A 34 10.42 -16.60 -3.46
N GLY A 35 11.66 -16.11 -3.52
CA GLY A 35 12.65 -16.56 -4.49
C GLY A 35 12.99 -18.05 -4.36
N ARG A 36 13.00 -18.59 -3.13
CA ARG A 36 13.19 -20.04 -2.92
C ARG A 36 11.97 -20.87 -3.24
N LEU A 37 10.78 -20.28 -3.12
CA LEU A 37 9.51 -20.95 -3.39
C LEU A 37 9.14 -20.92 -4.90
N VAL A 38 9.63 -19.92 -5.64
CA VAL A 38 9.45 -19.86 -7.10
C VAL A 38 10.04 -21.13 -7.74
N GLY A 39 9.23 -21.83 -8.51
CA GLY A 39 9.59 -23.12 -9.12
C GLY A 39 9.19 -24.35 -8.32
N ARG A 40 8.87 -24.20 -7.00
CA ARG A 40 8.36 -25.29 -6.15
C ARG A 40 6.86 -25.19 -5.87
N MET A 41 6.36 -23.96 -5.84
CA MET A 41 4.94 -23.69 -5.62
C MET A 41 4.32 -23.03 -6.85
N ASP A 42 3.01 -23.19 -7.01
CA ASP A 42 2.27 -22.50 -8.06
C ASP A 42 2.32 -20.98 -7.83
N VAL A 43 2.74 -20.26 -8.86
CA VAL A 43 2.86 -18.80 -8.85
C VAL A 43 1.55 -18.11 -8.42
N ARG A 44 0.41 -18.68 -8.79
CA ARG A 44 -0.91 -18.17 -8.39
C ARG A 44 -1.11 -18.20 -6.88
N MET A 45 -0.71 -19.29 -6.23
CA MET A 45 -0.83 -19.41 -4.77
C MET A 45 0.06 -18.39 -4.06
N MET A 46 1.26 -18.15 -4.60
CA MET A 46 2.16 -17.14 -4.05
C MET A 46 1.60 -15.73 -4.22
N LEU A 47 1.07 -15.39 -5.39
CA LEU A 47 0.42 -14.10 -5.65
C LEU A 47 -0.82 -13.92 -4.76
N LEU A 48 -1.66 -14.96 -4.65
CA LEU A 48 -2.82 -14.95 -3.75
C LEU A 48 -2.40 -14.69 -2.29
N ALA A 49 -1.41 -15.42 -1.80
CA ALA A 49 -0.89 -15.21 -0.44
C ALA A 49 -0.38 -13.77 -0.25
N GLY A 50 0.39 -13.26 -1.21
CA GLY A 50 0.90 -11.88 -1.18
C GLY A 50 -0.21 -10.82 -1.16
N PHE A 51 -1.22 -10.95 -2.01
CA PHE A 51 -2.35 -10.02 -2.03
C PHE A 51 -3.22 -10.13 -0.77
N LEU A 52 -3.46 -11.34 -0.24
CA LEU A 52 -4.20 -11.52 1.00
C LEU A 52 -3.46 -10.92 2.20
N VAL A 53 -2.14 -11.14 2.30
CA VAL A 53 -1.30 -10.52 3.34
C VAL A 53 -1.33 -8.99 3.23
N SER A 54 -1.21 -8.45 2.01
CA SER A 54 -1.33 -7.01 1.78
C SER A 54 -2.73 -6.48 2.15
N ALA A 55 -3.79 -7.22 1.84
CA ALA A 55 -5.15 -6.85 2.21
C ALA A 55 -5.33 -6.80 3.74
N VAL A 56 -4.78 -7.77 4.48
CA VAL A 56 -4.79 -7.76 5.95
C VAL A 56 -4.09 -6.53 6.51
N ALA A 57 -2.93 -6.15 5.96
CA ALA A 57 -2.23 -4.94 6.37
C ALA A 57 -3.07 -3.67 6.11
N LEU A 58 -3.65 -3.55 4.91
CA LEU A 58 -4.52 -2.43 4.57
C LEU A 58 -5.77 -2.36 5.45
N TYR A 59 -6.35 -3.52 5.78
CA TYR A 59 -7.48 -3.59 6.72
C TYR A 59 -7.10 -3.06 8.11
N GLN A 60 -5.93 -3.42 8.63
CA GLN A 60 -5.45 -2.88 9.91
C GLN A 60 -5.23 -1.35 9.83
N MET A 61 -4.70 -0.84 8.71
CA MET A 61 -4.49 0.59 8.49
C MET A 61 -5.81 1.39 8.40
N MET A 62 -6.93 0.75 8.08
CA MET A 62 -8.26 1.39 8.10
C MET A 62 -8.72 1.76 9.53
N GLY A 63 -8.13 1.16 10.55
CA GLY A 63 -8.38 1.47 11.96
C GLY A 63 -7.50 2.60 12.52
N TYR A 64 -6.72 3.30 11.70
CA TYR A 64 -5.83 4.35 12.16
C TYR A 64 -6.60 5.58 12.68
N THR A 65 -6.04 6.16 13.76
CA THR A 65 -6.54 7.37 14.41
C THR A 65 -5.38 8.38 14.56
N LEU A 66 -5.67 9.59 15.03
CA LEU A 66 -4.60 10.57 15.31
C LEU A 66 -3.72 10.19 16.52
N VAL A 67 -4.19 9.25 17.35
CA VAL A 67 -3.46 8.76 18.52
C VAL A 67 -3.02 7.33 18.25
N LEU A 68 -1.89 7.17 17.59
CA LEU A 68 -1.28 5.87 17.26
C LEU A 68 0.04 5.71 18.00
N SER A 69 0.28 4.51 18.52
CA SER A 69 1.62 4.16 19.00
C SER A 69 2.52 3.79 17.81
N GLN A 70 3.83 3.86 17.99
CA GLN A 70 4.77 3.44 16.92
C GLN A 70 4.58 1.99 16.52
N SER A 71 4.23 1.11 17.47
CA SER A 71 3.94 -0.30 17.20
C SER A 71 2.76 -0.50 16.27
N ASP A 72 1.72 0.33 16.40
CA ASP A 72 0.51 0.25 15.57
C ASP A 72 0.79 0.59 14.10
N ILE A 73 1.87 1.32 13.84
CA ILE A 73 2.33 1.67 12.50
C ILE A 73 3.30 0.63 11.95
N VAL A 74 4.23 0.16 12.80
CA VAL A 74 5.29 -0.78 12.41
C VAL A 74 4.72 -2.13 11.96
N TRP A 75 3.80 -2.72 12.76
CA TRP A 75 3.28 -4.04 12.47
C TRP A 75 2.53 -4.13 11.14
N PRO A 76 1.53 -3.29 10.85
CA PRO A 76 0.89 -3.30 9.53
C PRO A 76 1.87 -2.98 8.40
N GLY A 77 2.86 -2.12 8.66
CA GLY A 77 3.94 -1.84 7.70
C GLY A 77 4.76 -3.07 7.35
N VAL A 78 5.17 -3.86 8.34
CA VAL A 78 5.92 -5.13 8.12
C VAL A 78 5.05 -6.13 7.35
N ILE A 79 3.78 -6.30 7.74
CA ILE A 79 2.84 -7.20 7.05
C ILE A 79 2.66 -6.76 5.60
N GLN A 80 2.51 -5.46 5.35
CA GLN A 80 2.43 -4.90 4.00
C GLN A 80 3.70 -5.20 3.19
N GLY A 81 4.87 -5.03 3.80
CA GLY A 81 6.16 -5.34 3.19
C GLY A 81 6.26 -6.82 2.80
N VAL A 82 5.86 -7.73 3.69
CA VAL A 82 5.81 -9.18 3.40
C VAL A 82 4.89 -9.46 2.21
N GLY A 83 3.69 -8.89 2.20
CA GLY A 83 2.75 -9.02 1.09
C GLY A 83 3.36 -8.59 -0.25
N LEU A 84 4.01 -7.42 -0.28
CA LEU A 84 4.67 -6.90 -1.48
C LEU A 84 5.80 -7.82 -1.97
N GLY A 85 6.60 -8.40 -1.08
CA GLY A 85 7.66 -9.34 -1.44
C GLY A 85 7.11 -10.61 -2.12
N PHE A 86 6.01 -11.15 -1.60
CA PHE A 86 5.32 -12.30 -2.18
C PHE A 86 4.58 -12.01 -3.48
N VAL A 87 4.28 -10.76 -3.78
CA VAL A 87 3.71 -10.35 -5.07
C VAL A 87 4.81 -10.09 -6.10
N PHE A 88 5.85 -9.33 -5.72
CA PHE A 88 6.85 -8.82 -6.65
C PHE A 88 7.68 -9.93 -7.32
N VAL A 89 8.16 -10.90 -6.53
CA VAL A 89 9.06 -11.96 -7.03
C VAL A 89 8.34 -12.91 -8.00
N PRO A 90 7.16 -13.47 -7.66
CA PRO A 90 6.45 -14.35 -8.60
C PRO A 90 5.96 -13.61 -9.85
N LEU A 91 5.54 -12.35 -9.72
CA LEU A 91 5.11 -11.53 -10.85
C LEU A 91 6.25 -11.33 -11.86
N SER A 92 7.44 -10.96 -11.36
CA SER A 92 8.64 -10.83 -12.20
C SER A 92 9.01 -12.16 -12.86
N ALA A 93 8.98 -13.25 -12.10
CA ALA A 93 9.29 -14.57 -12.62
C ALA A 93 8.38 -14.99 -13.80
N VAL A 94 7.07 -14.74 -13.68
CA VAL A 94 6.10 -15.06 -14.76
C VAL A 94 6.31 -14.17 -15.97
N THR A 95 6.55 -12.88 -15.75
CA THR A 95 6.77 -11.92 -16.85
C THR A 95 7.93 -12.32 -17.75
N PHE A 96 9.01 -12.85 -17.17
CA PHE A 96 10.22 -13.23 -17.93
C PHE A 96 10.31 -14.72 -18.29
N ALA A 97 9.37 -15.55 -17.82
CA ALA A 97 9.42 -17.01 -18.02
C ALA A 97 9.35 -17.45 -19.49
N THR A 98 8.68 -16.66 -20.33
CA THR A 98 8.46 -16.97 -21.76
C THR A 98 9.37 -16.18 -22.71
N LEU A 99 10.20 -15.28 -22.16
CA LEU A 99 11.06 -14.42 -22.97
C LEU A 99 12.36 -15.13 -23.35
N ALA A 100 12.71 -15.08 -24.64
CA ALA A 100 14.02 -15.53 -25.12
C ALA A 100 15.15 -14.73 -24.45
N PRO A 101 16.32 -15.35 -24.19
CA PRO A 101 17.42 -14.70 -23.49
C PRO A 101 17.83 -13.35 -24.10
N GLU A 102 17.81 -13.26 -25.43
CA GLU A 102 18.19 -12.07 -26.21
C GLU A 102 17.24 -10.88 -25.96
N LEU A 103 15.97 -11.17 -25.70
CA LEU A 103 14.92 -10.15 -25.49
C LEU A 103 14.73 -9.76 -24.01
N ARG A 104 15.48 -10.36 -23.09
CA ARG A 104 15.30 -10.11 -21.64
C ARG A 104 15.65 -8.67 -21.24
N ALA A 105 16.62 -8.06 -21.89
CA ALA A 105 16.99 -6.67 -21.63
C ALA A 105 15.84 -5.72 -22.00
N ASP A 106 15.28 -5.88 -23.20
CA ASP A 106 14.17 -5.07 -23.69
C ASP A 106 12.89 -5.33 -22.86
N GLY A 107 12.63 -6.59 -22.52
CA GLY A 107 11.53 -6.96 -21.63
C GLY A 107 11.63 -6.32 -20.24
N THR A 108 12.82 -6.23 -19.68
CA THR A 108 13.07 -5.57 -18.40
C THR A 108 12.81 -4.06 -18.49
N ALA A 109 13.22 -3.42 -19.57
CA ALA A 109 12.95 -2.00 -19.81
C ALA A 109 11.45 -1.72 -19.91
N ILE A 110 10.72 -2.50 -20.70
CA ILE A 110 9.25 -2.38 -20.85
C ILE A 110 8.54 -2.65 -19.51
N PHE A 111 8.93 -3.70 -18.77
CA PHE A 111 8.36 -4.01 -17.46
C PHE A 111 8.57 -2.86 -16.47
N SER A 112 9.78 -2.28 -16.44
CA SER A 112 10.09 -1.15 -15.57
C SER A 112 9.30 0.10 -15.95
N LEU A 113 9.14 0.36 -17.26
CA LEU A 113 8.33 1.46 -17.78
C LEU A 113 6.86 1.30 -17.37
N MET A 114 6.27 0.13 -17.61
CA MET A 114 4.88 -0.15 -17.24
C MET A 114 4.66 -0.03 -15.73
N ARG A 115 5.59 -0.52 -14.92
CA ARG A 115 5.55 -0.39 -13.47
C ARG A 115 5.60 1.07 -13.03
N ASN A 116 6.49 1.87 -13.63
CA ASN A 116 6.62 3.29 -13.27
C ASN A 116 5.38 4.09 -13.68
N ILE A 117 4.83 3.84 -14.86
CA ILE A 117 3.56 4.45 -15.31
C ILE A 117 2.43 4.06 -14.36
N GLY A 118 2.29 2.77 -14.07
CA GLY A 118 1.25 2.27 -13.15
C GLY A 118 1.37 2.86 -11.74
N SER A 119 2.58 2.95 -11.20
CA SER A 119 2.82 3.55 -9.88
C SER A 119 2.51 5.05 -9.88
N SER A 120 2.88 5.80 -10.92
CA SER A 120 2.60 7.24 -11.05
C SER A 120 1.09 7.50 -11.12
N ILE A 121 0.36 6.73 -11.92
CA ILE A 121 -1.10 6.83 -12.00
C ILE A 121 -1.72 6.49 -10.65
N GLY A 122 -1.30 5.38 -10.02
CA GLY A 122 -1.81 4.95 -8.73
C GLY A 122 -1.59 5.99 -7.63
N ILE A 123 -0.38 6.54 -7.54
CA ILE A 123 -0.06 7.61 -6.57
C ILE A 123 -0.91 8.86 -6.83
N SER A 124 -1.05 9.28 -8.09
CA SER A 124 -1.84 10.46 -8.46
C SER A 124 -3.32 10.29 -8.10
N VAL A 125 -3.91 9.13 -8.37
CA VAL A 125 -5.31 8.84 -8.02
C VAL A 125 -5.52 8.88 -6.50
N ILE A 126 -4.65 8.21 -5.74
CA ILE A 126 -4.73 8.21 -4.28
C ILE A 126 -4.54 9.60 -3.71
N GLN A 127 -3.57 10.37 -4.20
CA GLN A 127 -3.31 11.74 -3.72
C GLN A 127 -4.48 12.68 -4.04
N ALA A 128 -5.04 12.59 -5.24
CA ALA A 128 -6.23 13.36 -5.61
C ALA A 128 -7.44 13.00 -4.72
N GLN A 129 -7.62 11.71 -4.42
CA GLN A 129 -8.69 11.23 -3.53
C GLN A 129 -8.50 11.76 -2.10
N VAL A 130 -7.28 11.68 -1.54
CA VAL A 130 -6.97 12.22 -0.21
C VAL A 130 -7.26 13.72 -0.17
N THR A 131 -6.78 14.50 -1.14
CA THR A 131 -7.01 15.95 -1.19
C THR A 131 -8.51 16.29 -1.28
N ARG A 132 -9.23 15.62 -2.17
CA ARG A 132 -10.68 15.83 -2.33
C ARG A 132 -11.46 15.46 -1.07
N ASN A 133 -11.19 14.28 -0.51
CA ASN A 133 -11.89 13.84 0.70
C ASN A 133 -11.57 14.73 1.90
N THR A 134 -10.34 15.20 2.04
CA THR A 134 -9.99 16.18 3.09
C THR A 134 -10.86 17.42 2.98
N GLN A 135 -11.05 17.98 1.78
CA GLN A 135 -11.91 19.17 1.58
C GLN A 135 -13.38 18.89 1.89
N VAL A 136 -13.91 17.76 1.42
CA VAL A 136 -15.31 17.38 1.65
C VAL A 136 -15.58 17.14 3.14
N VAL A 137 -14.72 16.36 3.80
CA VAL A 137 -14.87 16.06 5.23
C VAL A 137 -14.64 17.31 6.07
N HIS A 138 -13.67 18.16 5.72
CA HIS A 138 -13.48 19.45 6.38
C HIS A 138 -14.74 20.31 6.32
N ALA A 139 -15.33 20.49 5.13
CA ALA A 139 -16.57 21.26 4.96
C ALA A 139 -17.70 20.68 5.81
N SER A 140 -17.89 19.38 5.81
CA SER A 140 -18.89 18.69 6.63
C SER A 140 -18.66 18.87 8.14
N LEU A 141 -17.41 18.81 8.61
CA LEU A 141 -17.09 19.01 10.01
C LEU A 141 -17.33 20.46 10.45
N VAL A 142 -16.97 21.44 9.60
CA VAL A 142 -17.20 22.86 9.86
C VAL A 142 -18.70 23.18 9.94
N GLU A 143 -19.55 22.54 9.15
CA GLU A 143 -21.01 22.72 9.22
C GLU A 143 -21.55 22.34 10.59
N HIS A 144 -20.97 21.35 11.27
CA HIS A 144 -21.35 20.95 12.63
C HIS A 144 -20.74 21.85 13.72
N MET A 145 -19.82 22.74 13.37
CA MET A 145 -19.24 23.74 14.28
C MET A 145 -20.03 25.06 14.31
N ASN A 146 -21.35 24.96 14.24
CA ASN A 146 -22.24 26.11 14.29
C ASN A 146 -22.21 26.76 15.70
N PRO A 147 -22.24 28.11 15.82
CA PRO A 147 -22.40 28.81 17.11
C PRO A 147 -23.63 28.40 17.92
N ALA A 148 -24.60 27.73 17.29
CA ALA A 148 -25.73 27.13 18.00
C ALA A 148 -25.38 25.85 18.79
N ASN A 149 -24.17 25.31 18.62
CA ASN A 149 -23.71 24.15 19.38
C ASN A 149 -23.21 24.60 20.76
N ALA A 150 -24.07 24.43 21.78
CA ALA A 150 -23.82 24.88 23.14
C ALA A 150 -22.52 24.32 23.75
N ALA A 151 -22.10 23.11 23.35
CA ALA A 151 -20.85 22.50 23.83
C ALA A 151 -19.60 23.22 23.30
N LEU A 152 -19.64 23.76 22.09
CA LEU A 152 -18.55 24.56 21.53
C LEU A 152 -18.45 25.92 22.21
N VAL A 153 -19.57 26.59 22.38
CA VAL A 153 -19.62 27.93 23.00
C VAL A 153 -19.21 27.90 24.47
N GLN A 154 -19.51 26.81 25.20
CA GLN A 154 -19.13 26.67 26.58
C GLN A 154 -17.61 26.40 26.78
N ASN A 155 -16.96 25.74 25.83
CA ASN A 155 -15.58 25.30 25.98
C ASN A 155 -14.57 26.16 25.21
N TYR A 156 -15.02 26.97 24.26
CA TYR A 156 -14.15 27.76 23.38
C TYR A 156 -14.67 29.18 23.22
N ASP A 157 -13.79 30.15 23.36
CA ASP A 157 -14.11 31.55 23.03
C ASP A 157 -14.05 31.73 21.51
N LEU A 158 -15.20 31.65 20.88
CA LEU A 158 -15.34 31.79 19.41
C LEU A 158 -15.13 33.21 18.91
N SER A 159 -14.99 34.20 19.81
CA SER A 159 -14.67 35.59 19.43
C SER A 159 -13.18 35.82 19.23
N SER A 160 -12.33 34.89 19.72
CA SER A 160 -10.88 34.99 19.59
C SER A 160 -10.39 34.40 18.27
N PRO A 161 -9.65 35.17 17.42
CA PRO A 161 -9.06 34.64 16.17
C PRO A 161 -8.13 33.46 16.37
N THR A 162 -7.38 33.44 17.50
CA THR A 162 -6.46 32.34 17.83
C THR A 162 -7.18 31.04 18.15
N THR A 163 -8.35 31.13 18.80
CA THR A 163 -9.21 29.99 19.09
C THR A 163 -9.80 29.41 17.78
N LEU A 164 -10.27 30.28 16.88
CA LEU A 164 -10.79 29.85 15.58
C LEU A 164 -9.71 29.17 14.74
N GLU A 165 -8.49 29.71 14.75
CA GLU A 165 -7.35 29.08 14.05
C GLU A 165 -7.00 27.70 14.61
N SER A 166 -6.98 27.55 15.94
CA SER A 166 -6.73 26.26 16.59
C SER A 166 -7.80 25.23 16.27
N LEU A 167 -9.08 25.62 16.30
CA LEU A 167 -10.21 24.77 15.91
C LEU A 167 -10.13 24.35 14.43
N ASN A 168 -9.85 25.31 13.54
CA ASN A 168 -9.69 25.00 12.11
C ASN A 168 -8.54 24.01 11.87
N ARG A 169 -7.42 24.14 12.60
CA ARG A 169 -6.31 23.19 12.55
C ARG A 169 -6.74 21.79 13.02
N MET A 170 -7.47 21.69 14.12
CA MET A 170 -7.99 20.42 14.64
C MET A 170 -8.94 19.73 13.63
N VAL A 171 -9.87 20.51 13.05
CA VAL A 171 -10.79 20.02 12.02
C VAL A 171 -10.03 19.54 10.80
N THR A 172 -9.04 20.29 10.33
CA THR A 172 -8.21 19.92 9.18
C THR A 172 -7.43 18.63 9.45
N GLN A 173 -6.88 18.46 10.64
CA GLN A 173 -6.19 17.23 11.02
C GLN A 173 -7.13 16.01 11.02
N GLN A 174 -8.32 16.15 11.61
CA GLN A 174 -9.33 15.09 11.63
C GLN A 174 -9.82 14.76 10.22
N ALA A 175 -10.12 15.77 9.41
CA ALA A 175 -10.55 15.59 8.02
C ALA A 175 -9.49 14.88 7.19
N SER A 176 -8.23 15.26 7.35
CA SER A 176 -7.12 14.61 6.66
C SER A 176 -6.93 13.17 7.10
N MET A 177 -7.07 12.87 8.40
CA MET A 177 -6.97 11.51 8.90
C MET A 177 -8.06 10.61 8.31
N ILE A 178 -9.31 11.07 8.30
CA ILE A 178 -10.43 10.36 7.66
C ILE A 178 -10.14 10.13 6.17
N ALA A 179 -9.60 11.13 5.47
CA ALA A 179 -9.25 11.00 4.06
C ALA A 179 -8.15 9.95 3.81
N TYR A 180 -7.15 9.82 4.68
CA TYR A 180 -6.15 8.75 4.59
C TYR A 180 -6.75 7.37 4.88
N VAL A 181 -7.62 7.25 5.86
CA VAL A 181 -8.35 6.00 6.14
C VAL A 181 -9.19 5.56 4.93
N ASP A 182 -9.87 6.50 4.28
CA ASP A 182 -10.63 6.22 3.06
C ASP A 182 -9.71 5.84 1.87
N ALA A 183 -8.52 6.40 1.79
CA ALA A 183 -7.51 5.98 0.82
C ALA A 183 -7.05 4.52 1.09
N PHE A 184 -6.86 4.13 2.35
CA PHE A 184 -6.57 2.72 2.69
C PHE A 184 -7.73 1.78 2.33
N LYS A 185 -8.99 2.20 2.54
CA LYS A 185 -10.17 1.44 2.08
C LYS A 185 -10.17 1.25 0.57
N LEU A 186 -9.89 2.32 -0.18
CA LEU A 186 -9.82 2.25 -1.64
C LEU A 186 -8.73 1.27 -2.09
N MET A 187 -7.54 1.35 -1.51
CA MET A 187 -6.44 0.41 -1.81
C MET A 187 -6.79 -1.02 -1.41
N PHE A 188 -7.49 -1.23 -0.29
CA PHE A 188 -7.97 -2.55 0.13
C PHE A 188 -8.93 -3.14 -0.89
N ILE A 189 -9.95 -2.38 -1.32
CA ILE A 189 -10.91 -2.80 -2.34
C ILE A 189 -10.20 -3.10 -3.66
N ALA A 190 -9.30 -2.22 -4.10
CA ALA A 190 -8.51 -2.43 -5.31
C ALA A 190 -7.68 -3.74 -5.23
N THR A 191 -7.05 -4.00 -4.08
CA THR A 191 -6.29 -5.23 -3.84
C THR A 191 -7.18 -6.47 -3.94
N LEU A 192 -8.38 -6.42 -3.34
CA LEU A 192 -9.36 -7.51 -3.45
C LEU A 192 -9.88 -7.70 -4.87
N CYS A 193 -10.06 -6.64 -5.64
CA CYS A 193 -10.47 -6.72 -7.05
C CYS A 193 -9.41 -7.37 -7.95
N VAL A 194 -8.13 -7.31 -7.57
CA VAL A 194 -7.06 -8.01 -8.30
C VAL A 194 -7.09 -9.52 -8.07
N VAL A 195 -7.56 -9.98 -6.90
CA VAL A 195 -7.59 -11.42 -6.55
C VAL A 195 -8.35 -12.27 -7.59
N PRO A 196 -9.58 -11.94 -8.04
CA PRO A 196 -10.26 -12.73 -9.07
C PRO A 196 -9.56 -12.66 -10.43
N LEU A 197 -8.82 -11.58 -10.74
CA LEU A 197 -8.05 -11.50 -11.98
C LEU A 197 -6.91 -12.52 -12.02
N LEU A 198 -6.41 -12.96 -10.87
CA LEU A 198 -5.42 -14.03 -10.80
C LEU A 198 -5.94 -15.38 -11.33
N ALA A 199 -7.26 -15.60 -11.32
CA ALA A 199 -7.85 -16.80 -11.91
C ALA A 199 -7.63 -16.86 -13.43
N ILE A 200 -7.47 -15.70 -14.08
CA ILE A 200 -7.24 -15.58 -15.53
C ILE A 200 -5.77 -15.85 -15.87
N VAL A 201 -4.85 -15.62 -14.93
CA VAL A 201 -3.41 -15.89 -15.14
C VAL A 201 -3.21 -17.40 -15.28
N ARG A 202 -2.94 -17.90 -16.49
CA ARG A 202 -2.62 -19.32 -16.73
C ARG A 202 -1.25 -19.64 -16.14
N SER A 203 -1.23 -20.43 -15.07
CA SER A 203 -0.01 -21.10 -14.62
C SER A 203 0.30 -22.22 -15.59
N ARG A 204 1.33 -22.05 -16.43
CA ARG A 204 1.97 -23.21 -17.08
C ARG A 204 2.75 -23.95 -16.00
N ARG A 205 2.18 -25.02 -15.44
CA ARG A 205 2.97 -26.04 -14.77
C ARG A 205 4.05 -26.47 -15.77
N ARG A 206 5.28 -26.14 -15.49
CA ARG A 206 6.42 -26.77 -16.19
C ARG A 206 6.31 -28.24 -15.85
N ALA A 207 5.93 -29.07 -16.82
CA ALA A 207 6.00 -30.52 -16.71
C ALA A 207 7.46 -30.84 -16.37
N ALA A 208 7.69 -31.24 -15.13
CA ALA A 208 8.95 -31.84 -14.71
C ALA A 208 9.01 -33.20 -15.40
N GLY A 209 9.76 -33.31 -16.47
CA GLY A 209 10.01 -34.56 -17.12
C GLY A 209 9.66 -34.54 -18.60
N GLU A 210 10.48 -33.87 -19.42
CA GLU A 210 10.71 -34.36 -20.79
C GLU A 210 12.06 -33.81 -21.30
N ASP A 211 12.89 -34.75 -21.66
CA ASP A 211 14.08 -34.69 -22.50
C ASP A 211 15.35 -34.05 -21.93
N ALA A 212 16.06 -34.89 -21.18
CA ALA A 212 17.51 -34.93 -21.38
C ALA A 212 17.75 -35.54 -22.78
N PRO A 213 18.42 -34.86 -23.71
CA PRO A 213 18.87 -35.50 -24.94
C PRO A 213 19.87 -36.59 -24.57
N HIS A 214 19.52 -37.85 -24.81
CA HIS A 214 20.49 -38.94 -24.85
C HIS A 214 21.51 -38.57 -25.93
N VAL A 215 22.67 -38.07 -25.49
CA VAL A 215 23.85 -38.07 -26.35
C VAL A 215 24.23 -39.53 -26.51
N ALA A 216 23.84 -40.15 -27.62
CA ALA A 216 24.41 -41.41 -28.05
C ALA A 216 25.90 -41.13 -28.36
N MET A 217 26.79 -41.71 -27.62
CA MET A 217 28.18 -41.87 -27.97
C MET A 217 28.24 -43.10 -28.93
N ASP A 218 28.48 -42.85 -30.19
CA ASP A 218 29.13 -43.79 -31.11
C ASP A 218 30.59 -43.36 -31.31
#